data_8df1cd38db2795d8c4cad284730af1f2
#
_entry.id   8df1cd38db2795d8c4cad284730af1f2
#
_cell.length_a   1.000
_cell.length_b   1.000
_cell.length_c   1.000
_cell.angle_alpha   90.00
_cell.angle_beta   90.00
_cell.angle_gamma   90.00
#
_symmetry.space_group_name_H-M   'P 1'
#
loop_
_entity.id
_entity.type
_entity.pdbx_description
1 polymer ?
#
loop_
_entity_poly.entity_id
_entity_poly.type
_entity_poly.pdbx_seq_one_letter_code
_entity_poly.pdbx_strand_id
1 'polypeptide(L)'
;AQLDQARLQVENARAQYQSAQISSGDTNIRSKISGIVNEKMVEAGMVIAPGTPILEVVDISSLKLRVEVDEALVSQLHMGEVVKMVPSVTKDTISGKISFIAPASNGALKFPVEITVANSEGTLRAGMYATAVFNEAGLDNILTIPREAFVGSVSDNKIFLVKDSIAQLTTIKTGINYGDKVQVTNGLSEGDVIVTSGQINLTDNAAARIIK
;
A
#
# COMPACT_ATOMS: atom_id res chain seq x y z
N ALA A 1 52.95 -23.02 -39.55
CA ALA A 1 52.15 -24.19 -39.97
C ALA A 1 51.99 -25.25 -38.85
N GLN A 2 53.06 -25.93 -38.38
CA GLN A 2 52.91 -26.95 -37.31
C GLN A 2 52.50 -26.38 -35.96
N LEU A 3 53.03 -25.22 -35.57
CA LEU A 3 52.68 -24.54 -34.33
C LEU A 3 51.24 -24.06 -34.34
N ASP A 4 50.72 -23.60 -35.46
CA ASP A 4 49.35 -23.10 -35.63
C ASP A 4 48.37 -24.29 -35.59
N GLN A 5 48.74 -25.42 -36.20
CA GLN A 5 47.97 -26.66 -36.08
C GLN A 5 47.88 -27.14 -34.62
N ALA A 6 48.99 -27.11 -33.88
CA ALA A 6 49.01 -27.53 -32.50
C ALA A 6 48.16 -26.60 -31.62
N ARG A 7 48.17 -25.27 -31.87
CA ARG A 7 47.31 -24.30 -31.19
C ARG A 7 45.83 -24.57 -31.45
N LEU A 8 45.45 -24.81 -32.70
CA LEU A 8 44.05 -25.16 -33.04
C LEU A 8 43.58 -26.45 -32.37
N GLN A 9 44.46 -27.46 -32.27
CA GLN A 9 44.14 -28.68 -31.55
C GLN A 9 43.91 -28.45 -30.07
N VAL A 10 44.71 -27.62 -29.42
CA VAL A 10 44.54 -27.26 -28.01
C VAL A 10 43.24 -26.47 -27.80
N GLU A 11 42.90 -25.52 -28.68
CA GLU A 11 41.63 -24.78 -28.61
C GLU A 11 40.41 -25.71 -28.78
N ASN A 12 40.47 -26.62 -29.76
CA ASN A 12 39.40 -27.61 -29.95
C ASN A 12 39.26 -28.54 -28.74
N ALA A 13 40.36 -29.02 -28.18
CA ALA A 13 40.34 -29.88 -26.99
C ALA A 13 39.77 -29.11 -25.76
N ARG A 14 40.11 -27.84 -25.61
CA ARG A 14 39.53 -26.97 -24.55
C ARG A 14 38.04 -26.74 -24.72
N ALA A 15 37.56 -26.49 -25.94
CA ALA A 15 36.14 -26.34 -26.25
C ALA A 15 35.36 -27.62 -25.93
N GLN A 16 35.91 -28.78 -26.31
CA GLN A 16 35.32 -30.10 -25.99
C GLN A 16 35.28 -30.34 -24.47
N TYR A 17 36.37 -30.02 -23.75
CA TYR A 17 36.40 -30.15 -22.30
C TYR A 17 35.37 -29.25 -21.62
N GLN A 18 35.26 -28.00 -22.04
CA GLN A 18 34.24 -27.07 -21.51
C GLN A 18 32.81 -27.57 -21.77
N SER A 19 32.56 -28.08 -22.98
CA SER A 19 31.26 -28.65 -23.32
C SER A 19 30.93 -29.89 -22.46
N ALA A 20 31.87 -30.75 -22.23
CA ALA A 20 31.70 -31.92 -21.35
C ALA A 20 31.49 -31.50 -19.87
N GLN A 21 32.19 -30.47 -19.43
CA GLN A 21 32.04 -29.95 -18.08
C GLN A 21 30.65 -29.30 -17.85
N ILE A 22 30.12 -28.56 -18.84
CA ILE A 22 28.77 -28.01 -18.81
C ILE A 22 27.75 -29.15 -18.74
N SER A 23 27.87 -30.13 -19.64
CA SER A 23 26.99 -31.29 -19.69
C SER A 23 26.98 -32.11 -18.39
N SER A 24 28.16 -32.25 -17.75
CA SER A 24 28.25 -32.87 -16.42
C SER A 24 27.61 -32.03 -15.32
N GLY A 25 27.68 -30.68 -15.41
CA GLY A 25 27.03 -29.77 -14.50
C GLY A 25 25.50 -29.83 -14.58
N ASP A 26 24.97 -30.05 -15.79
CA ASP A 26 23.51 -30.12 -16.04
C ASP A 26 22.86 -31.38 -15.43
N THR A 27 23.64 -32.35 -14.98
CA THR A 27 23.10 -33.50 -14.25
C THR A 27 22.66 -33.18 -12.84
N ASN A 28 23.06 -32.03 -12.29
CA ASN A 28 22.73 -31.61 -10.94
C ASN A 28 22.05 -30.23 -10.97
N ILE A 29 20.75 -30.24 -11.18
CA ILE A 29 19.94 -29.03 -11.31
C ILE A 29 19.73 -28.40 -9.92
N ARG A 30 20.07 -27.12 -9.78
CA ARG A 30 19.90 -26.34 -8.55
C ARG A 30 19.16 -25.06 -8.81
N SER A 31 18.31 -24.67 -7.86
CA SER A 31 17.72 -23.33 -7.89
C SER A 31 18.79 -22.27 -7.73
N LYS A 32 18.68 -21.18 -8.50
CA LYS A 32 19.52 -19.98 -8.37
C LYS A 32 19.03 -19.02 -7.32
N ILE A 33 17.82 -19.23 -6.79
CA ILE A 33 17.21 -18.42 -5.73
C ILE A 33 16.88 -19.31 -4.54
N SER A 34 16.91 -18.73 -3.35
CA SER A 34 16.34 -19.32 -2.14
C SER A 34 14.83 -19.11 -2.16
N GLY A 35 14.05 -20.10 -1.73
CA GLY A 35 12.60 -19.96 -1.73
C GLY A 35 11.90 -21.25 -1.39
N ILE A 36 10.59 -21.26 -1.60
CA ILE A 36 9.71 -22.41 -1.37
C ILE A 36 9.30 -22.98 -2.73
N VAL A 37 9.28 -24.30 -2.82
CA VAL A 37 8.77 -24.99 -4.01
C VAL A 37 7.26 -24.75 -4.07
N ASN A 38 6.82 -24.04 -5.10
CA ASN A 38 5.41 -23.79 -5.37
C ASN A 38 4.77 -24.97 -6.10
N GLU A 39 5.47 -25.47 -7.11
CA GLU A 39 4.97 -26.56 -7.93
C GLU A 39 6.11 -27.50 -8.35
N LYS A 40 5.82 -28.78 -8.38
CA LYS A 40 6.67 -29.83 -8.93
C LYS A 40 6.02 -30.35 -10.21
N MET A 41 6.66 -30.11 -11.35
CA MET A 41 6.11 -30.41 -12.69
C MET A 41 6.51 -31.75 -13.25
N VAL A 42 7.47 -32.44 -12.61
CA VAL A 42 8.00 -33.73 -13.07
C VAL A 42 8.12 -34.72 -11.92
N GLU A 43 7.98 -36.01 -12.22
CA GLU A 43 8.14 -37.09 -11.26
C GLU A 43 9.43 -37.91 -11.53
N ALA A 44 9.93 -38.55 -10.47
CA ALA A 44 11.10 -39.41 -10.60
C ALA A 44 10.82 -40.57 -11.58
N GLY A 45 11.74 -40.78 -12.52
CA GLY A 45 11.62 -41.79 -13.58
C GLY A 45 11.03 -41.26 -14.89
N MET A 46 10.57 -40.03 -14.96
CA MET A 46 10.13 -39.39 -16.21
C MET A 46 11.34 -39.06 -17.10
N VAL A 47 11.17 -39.30 -18.42
CA VAL A 47 12.10 -38.81 -19.43
C VAL A 47 11.66 -37.41 -19.86
N ILE A 48 12.52 -36.42 -19.69
CA ILE A 48 12.24 -35.03 -20.02
C ILE A 48 13.19 -34.53 -21.12
N ALA A 49 12.68 -33.59 -21.92
CA ALA A 49 13.49 -32.90 -22.93
C ALA A 49 14.24 -31.73 -22.33
N PRO A 50 15.37 -31.31 -22.91
CA PRO A 50 16.02 -30.06 -22.53
C PRO A 50 15.06 -28.87 -22.59
N GLY A 51 15.04 -28.02 -21.54
CA GLY A 51 14.16 -26.90 -21.47
C GLY A 51 12.79 -27.16 -20.79
N THR A 52 12.51 -28.43 -20.41
CA THR A 52 11.29 -28.75 -19.63
C THR A 52 11.42 -28.17 -18.25
N PRO A 53 10.41 -27.37 -17.77
CA PRO A 53 10.40 -26.90 -16.41
C PRO A 53 10.19 -28.05 -15.43
N ILE A 54 10.97 -28.05 -14.35
CA ILE A 54 11.01 -29.16 -13.36
C ILE A 54 10.32 -28.75 -12.07
N LEU A 55 10.68 -27.58 -11.58
CA LEU A 55 10.19 -27.03 -10.32
C LEU A 55 9.98 -25.53 -10.48
N GLU A 56 8.93 -25.03 -9.84
CA GLU A 56 8.74 -23.62 -9.62
C GLU A 56 9.12 -23.27 -8.17
N VAL A 57 10.09 -22.36 -8.02
CA VAL A 57 10.56 -21.88 -6.72
C VAL A 57 10.20 -20.42 -6.59
N VAL A 58 9.51 -20.06 -5.51
CA VAL A 58 9.09 -18.69 -5.24
C VAL A 58 9.77 -18.18 -3.97
N ASP A 59 10.43 -17.03 -4.09
CA ASP A 59 10.96 -16.31 -2.93
C ASP A 59 9.83 -15.44 -2.33
N ILE A 60 9.44 -15.79 -1.10
CA ILE A 60 8.42 -15.07 -0.34
C ILE A 60 9.00 -14.32 0.86
N SER A 61 10.31 -14.19 0.97
CA SER A 61 10.97 -13.45 2.06
C SER A 61 10.61 -11.96 2.06
N SER A 62 10.30 -11.44 0.88
CA SER A 62 9.80 -10.10 0.66
C SER A 62 8.71 -10.12 -0.40
N LEU A 63 7.59 -9.48 -0.12
CA LEU A 63 6.45 -9.40 -1.01
C LEU A 63 6.23 -7.96 -1.47
N LYS A 64 5.63 -7.81 -2.64
CA LYS A 64 5.23 -6.52 -3.20
C LYS A 64 3.72 -6.44 -3.24
N LEU A 65 3.15 -5.45 -2.54
CA LEU A 65 1.77 -5.05 -2.73
C LEU A 65 1.71 -4.02 -3.86
N ARG A 66 0.94 -4.32 -4.90
CA ARG A 66 0.68 -3.38 -5.98
C ARG A 66 -0.69 -2.76 -5.78
N VAL A 67 -0.71 -1.44 -5.71
CA VAL A 67 -1.93 -0.63 -5.58
C VAL A 67 -2.00 0.40 -6.70
N GLU A 68 -3.20 0.83 -7.03
CA GLU A 68 -3.45 1.88 -8.01
C GLU A 68 -4.04 3.10 -7.31
N VAL A 69 -3.37 4.23 -7.41
CA VAL A 69 -3.77 5.48 -6.77
C VAL A 69 -4.14 6.55 -7.80
N ASP A 70 -4.90 7.55 -7.41
CA ASP A 70 -5.24 8.69 -8.27
C ASP A 70 -4.13 9.75 -8.29
N GLU A 71 -4.28 10.74 -9.16
CA GLU A 71 -3.33 11.84 -9.35
C GLU A 71 -3.17 12.68 -8.07
N ALA A 72 -4.24 12.91 -7.33
CA ALA A 72 -4.18 13.71 -6.10
C ALA A 72 -3.32 13.04 -5.04
N LEU A 73 -3.49 11.73 -4.87
CA LEU A 73 -2.73 10.95 -3.89
C LEU A 73 -1.28 10.73 -4.36
N VAL A 74 -1.03 10.38 -5.63
CA VAL A 74 0.33 10.09 -6.12
C VAL A 74 1.26 11.30 -5.98
N SER A 75 0.72 12.53 -6.12
CA SER A 75 1.51 13.76 -5.98
C SER A 75 2.04 14.00 -4.56
N GLN A 76 1.48 13.33 -3.57
CA GLN A 76 1.86 13.44 -2.16
C GLN A 76 2.76 12.29 -1.71
N LEU A 77 2.84 11.19 -2.48
CA LEU A 77 3.62 10.02 -2.11
C LEU A 77 5.10 10.19 -2.43
N HIS A 78 5.93 9.65 -1.54
CA HIS A 78 7.38 9.68 -1.70
C HIS A 78 7.98 8.28 -1.64
N MET A 79 9.03 8.06 -2.44
CA MET A 79 9.81 6.82 -2.39
C MET A 79 10.39 6.59 -0.99
N GLY A 80 10.26 5.36 -0.48
CA GLY A 80 10.75 4.98 0.84
C GLY A 80 9.80 5.31 2.00
N GLU A 81 8.68 5.98 1.73
CA GLU A 81 7.64 6.26 2.73
C GLU A 81 7.05 4.98 3.29
N VAL A 82 6.76 4.99 4.61
CA VAL A 82 6.17 3.85 5.31
C VAL A 82 4.66 3.90 5.18
N VAL A 83 4.08 2.84 4.62
CA VAL A 83 2.64 2.68 4.43
C VAL A 83 2.14 1.54 5.31
N LYS A 84 1.05 1.78 6.03
CA LYS A 84 0.35 0.74 6.79
C LYS A 84 -0.54 -0.07 5.86
N MET A 85 -0.56 -1.38 6.09
CA MET A 85 -1.37 -2.30 5.29
C MET A 85 -2.10 -3.29 6.19
N VAL A 86 -3.30 -3.66 5.78
CA VAL A 86 -4.12 -4.67 6.45
C VAL A 86 -4.37 -5.81 5.46
N PRO A 87 -3.71 -6.97 5.63
CA PRO A 87 -4.00 -8.15 4.82
C PRO A 87 -5.43 -8.63 5.06
N SER A 88 -6.09 -9.14 4.01
CA SER A 88 -7.47 -9.62 4.13
C SER A 88 -7.62 -10.84 5.04
N VAL A 89 -6.53 -11.58 5.27
CA VAL A 89 -6.51 -12.83 6.08
C VAL A 89 -6.28 -12.56 7.56
N THR A 90 -5.52 -11.51 7.88
CA THR A 90 -5.23 -11.11 9.26
C THR A 90 -5.80 -9.72 9.49
N LYS A 91 -6.25 -9.44 10.71
CA LYS A 91 -6.67 -8.07 11.09
C LYS A 91 -5.48 -7.21 11.56
N ASP A 92 -4.30 -7.80 11.59
CA ASP A 92 -3.10 -7.14 12.08
C ASP A 92 -2.57 -6.17 11.04
N THR A 93 -2.26 -4.98 11.48
CA THR A 93 -1.66 -3.96 10.62
C THR A 93 -0.17 -4.24 10.49
N ILE A 94 0.29 -4.38 9.26
CA ILE A 94 1.70 -4.52 8.92
C ILE A 94 2.21 -3.26 8.22
N SER A 95 3.51 -3.03 8.26
CA SER A 95 4.13 -1.87 7.61
C SER A 95 4.97 -2.29 6.41
N GLY A 96 4.84 -1.56 5.32
CA GLY A 96 5.70 -1.68 4.15
C GLY A 96 6.29 -0.34 3.75
N LYS A 97 7.17 -0.34 2.77
CA LYS A 97 7.79 0.87 2.22
C LYS A 97 7.48 0.99 0.74
N ILE A 98 7.16 2.20 0.30
CA ILE A 98 6.99 2.50 -1.12
C ILE A 98 8.32 2.25 -1.82
N SER A 99 8.35 1.28 -2.72
CA SER A 99 9.53 0.88 -3.48
C SER A 99 9.50 1.32 -4.95
N PHE A 100 8.32 1.68 -5.45
CA PHE A 100 8.15 2.17 -6.81
C PHE A 100 6.88 3.01 -6.92
N ILE A 101 6.96 4.11 -7.64
CA ILE A 101 5.84 4.95 -8.06
C ILE A 101 5.94 5.09 -9.57
N ALA A 102 4.90 4.69 -10.30
CA ALA A 102 4.90 4.77 -11.76
C ALA A 102 4.95 6.24 -12.22
N PRO A 103 5.82 6.58 -13.18
CA PRO A 103 5.92 7.95 -13.71
C PRO A 103 4.77 8.32 -14.64
N ALA A 104 3.95 7.35 -15.03
CA ALA A 104 2.80 7.55 -15.91
C ALA A 104 1.60 6.76 -15.42
N SER A 105 0.41 7.29 -15.66
CA SER A 105 -0.85 6.62 -15.36
C SER A 105 -1.10 5.47 -16.36
N ASN A 106 -1.89 4.50 -15.92
CA ASN A 106 -2.43 3.45 -16.78
C ASN A 106 -3.66 3.95 -17.57
N GLY A 107 -4.26 3.08 -18.39
CA GLY A 107 -5.43 3.42 -19.20
C GLY A 107 -6.68 3.85 -18.41
N ALA A 108 -6.71 3.64 -17.09
CA ALA A 108 -7.78 4.06 -16.19
C ALA A 108 -7.44 5.36 -15.42
N LEU A 109 -6.42 6.10 -15.84
CA LEU A 109 -5.91 7.31 -15.18
C LEU A 109 -5.48 7.08 -13.72
N LYS A 110 -5.03 5.86 -13.41
CA LYS A 110 -4.49 5.47 -12.10
C LYS A 110 -2.98 5.27 -12.21
N PHE A 111 -2.28 5.58 -11.14
CA PHE A 111 -0.83 5.43 -11.05
C PHE A 111 -0.51 4.17 -10.24
N PRO A 112 0.16 3.17 -10.84
CA PRO A 112 0.65 2.01 -10.12
C PRO A 112 1.71 2.39 -9.08
N VAL A 113 1.54 1.93 -7.85
CA VAL A 113 2.50 2.07 -6.75
C VAL A 113 2.82 0.69 -6.21
N GLU A 114 4.11 0.39 -5.99
CA GLU A 114 4.54 -0.86 -5.35
C GLU A 114 5.04 -0.57 -3.94
N ILE A 115 4.54 -1.33 -2.98
CA ILE A 115 4.91 -1.28 -1.57
C ILE A 115 5.58 -2.60 -1.22
N THR A 116 6.83 -2.55 -0.81
CA THR A 116 7.60 -3.73 -0.40
C THR A 116 7.40 -4.02 1.08
N VAL A 117 7.10 -5.27 1.38
CA VAL A 117 6.83 -5.78 2.73
C VAL A 117 7.79 -6.90 3.04
N ALA A 118 8.45 -6.84 4.18
CA ALA A 118 9.23 -7.95 4.70
C ALA A 118 8.29 -9.06 5.21
N ASN A 119 8.58 -10.30 4.87
CA ASN A 119 7.79 -11.47 5.27
C ASN A 119 8.71 -12.52 5.92
N SER A 120 9.46 -12.09 6.95
CA SER A 120 10.44 -12.95 7.63
C SER A 120 9.81 -14.19 8.29
N GLU A 121 8.56 -14.09 8.73
CA GLU A 121 7.84 -15.20 9.35
C GLU A 121 7.14 -16.12 8.34
N GLY A 122 7.12 -15.76 7.05
CA GLY A 122 6.49 -16.55 6.00
C GLY A 122 4.96 -16.66 6.11
N THR A 123 4.32 -15.76 6.88
CA THR A 123 2.86 -15.78 7.13
C THR A 123 2.07 -15.30 5.93
N LEU A 124 2.66 -14.40 5.13
CA LEU A 124 2.05 -13.88 3.92
C LEU A 124 2.41 -14.74 2.72
N ARG A 125 1.50 -14.86 1.77
CA ARG A 125 1.69 -15.59 0.52
C ARG A 125 1.45 -14.70 -0.69
N ALA A 126 2.16 -14.96 -1.78
CA ALA A 126 1.88 -14.33 -3.06
C ALA A 126 0.44 -14.62 -3.50
N GLY A 127 -0.23 -13.62 -4.07
CA GLY A 127 -1.64 -13.72 -4.46
C GLY A 127 -2.65 -13.33 -3.37
N MET A 128 -2.22 -13.03 -2.15
CA MET A 128 -3.10 -12.47 -1.12
C MET A 128 -3.46 -11.02 -1.41
N TYR A 129 -4.66 -10.62 -0.96
CA TYR A 129 -5.11 -9.24 -1.00
C TYR A 129 -4.77 -8.51 0.30
N ALA A 130 -4.49 -7.22 0.18
CA ALA A 130 -4.31 -6.33 1.31
C ALA A 130 -4.83 -4.92 0.98
N THR A 131 -5.27 -4.20 1.98
CA THR A 131 -5.64 -2.79 1.87
C THR A 131 -4.49 -1.94 2.35
N ALA A 132 -3.97 -1.05 1.51
CA ALA A 132 -3.00 -0.05 1.91
C ALA A 132 -3.71 1.19 2.48
N VAL A 133 -3.24 1.67 3.61
CA VAL A 133 -3.73 2.89 4.26
C VAL A 133 -2.65 3.94 4.11
N PHE A 134 -2.87 4.85 3.19
CA PHE A 134 -2.00 6.01 3.04
C PHE A 134 -2.42 7.07 4.04
N ASN A 135 -1.47 7.57 4.81
CA ASN A 135 -1.72 8.76 5.61
C ASN A 135 -1.76 9.94 4.63
N GLU A 136 -2.88 10.61 4.55
CA GLU A 136 -2.90 11.92 3.89
C GLU A 136 -2.00 12.85 4.72
N ALA A 137 -0.87 13.24 4.14
CA ALA A 137 0.05 14.16 4.79
C ALA A 137 -0.70 15.46 5.12
N GLY A 138 -0.87 15.72 6.41
CA GLY A 138 -1.59 16.91 6.90
C GLY A 138 -2.86 16.62 7.70
N LEU A 139 -3.23 15.34 7.91
CA LEU A 139 -4.39 14.97 8.74
C LEU A 139 -4.04 14.81 10.23
N ASP A 140 -2.76 14.85 10.60
CA ASP A 140 -2.35 14.96 12.00
C ASP A 140 -2.70 16.36 12.51
N ASN A 141 -3.80 16.48 13.30
CA ASN A 141 -4.35 17.70 13.89
C ASN A 141 -5.37 18.49 13.06
N ILE A 142 -6.18 17.83 12.24
CA ILE A 142 -7.35 18.50 11.70
C ILE A 142 -8.50 18.48 12.70
N LEU A 143 -9.08 19.65 12.95
CA LEU A 143 -10.30 19.76 13.71
C LEU A 143 -11.47 19.28 12.85
N THR A 144 -12.20 18.27 13.30
CA THR A 144 -13.40 17.78 12.63
C THR A 144 -14.60 17.83 13.56
N ILE A 145 -15.78 18.09 13.01
CA ILE A 145 -17.05 18.04 13.73
C ILE A 145 -18.00 17.05 13.03
N PRO A 146 -18.91 16.40 13.77
CA PRO A 146 -19.95 15.57 13.20
C PRO A 146 -20.84 16.40 12.26
N ARG A 147 -21.24 15.79 11.15
CA ARG A 147 -22.14 16.44 10.17
C ARG A 147 -23.47 16.88 10.77
N GLU A 148 -23.94 16.15 11.76
CA GLU A 148 -25.17 16.47 12.50
C GLU A 148 -25.08 17.75 13.36
N ALA A 149 -23.89 18.29 13.59
CA ALA A 149 -23.74 19.55 14.34
C ALA A 149 -24.12 20.77 13.52
N PHE A 150 -24.29 20.66 12.21
CA PHE A 150 -24.66 21.81 11.37
C PHE A 150 -26.12 22.15 11.50
N VAL A 151 -26.40 23.48 11.52
CA VAL A 151 -27.75 24.02 11.50
C VAL A 151 -28.18 24.16 10.05
N GLY A 152 -29.17 23.37 9.64
CA GLY A 152 -29.59 23.32 8.24
C GLY A 152 -28.66 22.43 7.37
N SER A 153 -28.02 23.02 6.39
CA SER A 153 -27.08 22.30 5.49
C SER A 153 -25.63 22.56 5.90
N VAL A 154 -24.75 21.58 5.60
CA VAL A 154 -23.29 21.77 5.71
C VAL A 154 -22.81 23.01 4.93
N SER A 155 -23.49 23.33 3.80
CA SER A 155 -23.20 24.48 2.96
C SER A 155 -23.46 25.83 3.65
N ASP A 156 -24.32 25.84 4.68
CA ASP A 156 -24.64 27.08 5.42
C ASP A 156 -23.54 27.48 6.40
N ASN A 157 -22.63 26.53 6.68
CA ASN A 157 -21.46 26.71 7.54
C ASN A 157 -21.81 27.25 8.95
N LYS A 158 -23.00 26.94 9.47
CA LYS A 158 -23.51 27.43 10.76
C LYS A 158 -23.59 26.28 11.76
N ILE A 159 -23.14 26.54 12.96
CA ILE A 159 -23.24 25.64 14.11
C ILE A 159 -23.60 26.42 15.36
N PHE A 160 -24.07 25.73 16.41
CA PHE A 160 -24.19 26.32 17.73
C PHE A 160 -22.97 25.98 18.59
N LEU A 161 -22.22 27.02 18.97
CA LEU A 161 -21.10 26.93 19.91
C LEU A 161 -21.63 27.29 21.32
N VAL A 162 -21.35 26.43 22.31
CA VAL A 162 -21.78 26.66 23.68
C VAL A 162 -20.68 27.34 24.48
N LYS A 163 -20.92 28.57 24.91
CA LYS A 163 -20.05 29.31 25.83
C LYS A 163 -20.88 29.78 27.03
N ASP A 164 -20.37 29.59 28.24
CA ASP A 164 -21.03 30.00 29.50
C ASP A 164 -22.50 29.55 29.59
N SER A 165 -22.78 28.32 29.15
CA SER A 165 -24.14 27.74 29.09
C SER A 165 -25.12 28.51 28.16
N ILE A 166 -24.61 29.24 27.18
CA ILE A 166 -25.36 29.92 26.14
C ILE A 166 -24.96 29.35 24.77
N ALA A 167 -25.93 28.96 23.95
CA ALA A 167 -25.72 28.49 22.59
C ALA A 167 -25.69 29.69 21.63
N GLN A 168 -24.55 29.96 21.05
CA GLN A 168 -24.35 31.06 20.10
C GLN A 168 -24.24 30.52 18.67
N LEU A 169 -25.04 31.04 17.77
CA LEU A 169 -24.98 30.68 16.35
C LEU A 169 -23.70 31.25 15.74
N THR A 170 -22.78 30.36 15.40
CA THR A 170 -21.45 30.72 14.92
C THR A 170 -21.26 30.23 13.48
N THR A 171 -20.70 31.11 12.63
CA THR A 171 -20.30 30.73 11.27
C THR A 171 -18.86 30.25 11.28
N ILE A 172 -18.63 29.10 10.70
CA ILE A 172 -17.31 28.46 10.60
C ILE A 172 -16.89 28.36 9.13
N LYS A 173 -15.61 28.09 8.90
CA LYS A 173 -15.12 27.70 7.55
C LYS A 173 -14.87 26.21 7.55
N THR A 174 -15.45 25.52 6.58
CA THR A 174 -15.30 24.09 6.41
C THR A 174 -14.27 23.77 5.33
N GLY A 175 -13.69 22.58 5.40
CA GLY A 175 -12.79 22.00 4.42
C GLY A 175 -13.36 20.71 3.84
N ILE A 176 -12.57 19.64 3.92
CA ILE A 176 -12.93 18.34 3.33
C ILE A 176 -14.08 17.69 4.11
N ASN A 177 -15.03 17.12 3.37
CA ASN A 177 -16.14 16.35 3.92
C ASN A 177 -15.82 14.85 3.86
N TYR A 178 -15.72 14.22 5.03
CA TYR A 178 -15.39 12.78 5.20
C TYR A 178 -16.65 11.90 5.34
N GLY A 179 -17.82 12.40 4.98
CA GLY A 179 -19.09 11.69 5.06
C GLY A 179 -19.83 11.98 6.38
N ASP A 180 -19.46 11.35 7.46
CA ASP A 180 -20.02 11.54 8.81
C ASP A 180 -19.41 12.73 9.58
N LYS A 181 -18.21 13.17 9.17
CA LYS A 181 -17.47 14.29 9.76
C LYS A 181 -17.07 15.30 8.69
N VAL A 182 -16.97 16.55 9.11
CA VAL A 182 -16.56 17.67 8.25
C VAL A 182 -15.37 18.39 8.90
N GLN A 183 -14.34 18.63 8.12
CA GLN A 183 -13.18 19.42 8.55
C GLN A 183 -13.59 20.86 8.83
N VAL A 184 -13.08 21.43 9.92
CA VAL A 184 -13.18 22.86 10.22
C VAL A 184 -11.81 23.48 10.04
N THR A 185 -11.72 24.45 9.14
CA THR A 185 -10.49 25.18 8.86
C THR A 185 -10.36 26.48 9.63
N ASN A 186 -11.48 27.06 10.08
CA ASN A 186 -11.51 28.29 10.88
C ASN A 186 -12.84 28.44 11.62
N GLY A 187 -12.81 29.11 12.76
CA GLY A 187 -14.01 29.46 13.52
C GLY A 187 -14.28 28.57 14.74
N LEU A 188 -13.50 27.51 14.95
CA LEU A 188 -13.50 26.67 16.15
C LEU A 188 -12.08 26.38 16.61
N SER A 189 -11.96 26.05 17.89
CA SER A 189 -10.73 25.57 18.51
C SER A 189 -10.96 24.21 19.17
N GLU A 190 -9.89 23.45 19.35
CA GLU A 190 -9.95 22.19 20.10
C GLU A 190 -10.42 22.47 21.54
N GLY A 191 -11.39 21.68 22.01
CA GLY A 191 -12.01 21.86 23.32
C GLY A 191 -13.30 22.70 23.32
N ASP A 192 -13.64 23.34 22.21
CA ASP A 192 -14.92 24.03 22.07
C ASP A 192 -16.09 23.03 22.15
N VAL A 193 -17.15 23.43 22.87
CA VAL A 193 -18.36 22.59 23.02
C VAL A 193 -19.39 23.02 21.97
N ILE A 194 -19.82 22.08 21.16
CA ILE A 194 -20.79 22.29 20.08
C ILE A 194 -22.06 21.47 20.30
N VAL A 195 -23.19 21.96 19.78
CA VAL A 195 -24.47 21.24 19.83
C VAL A 195 -24.53 20.24 18.66
N THR A 196 -24.70 18.95 18.96
CA THR A 196 -24.85 17.89 17.96
C THR A 196 -26.28 17.36 17.82
N SER A 197 -27.17 17.72 18.74
CA SER A 197 -28.58 17.28 18.73
C SER A 197 -29.49 18.37 19.30
N GLY A 198 -30.71 18.49 18.76
CA GLY A 198 -31.70 19.47 19.21
C GLY A 198 -31.52 20.88 18.66
N GLN A 199 -30.56 21.12 17.78
CA GLN A 199 -30.24 22.43 17.19
C GLN A 199 -31.42 23.10 16.44
N ILE A 200 -32.37 22.29 15.93
CA ILE A 200 -33.56 22.81 15.22
C ILE A 200 -34.45 23.66 16.13
N ASN A 201 -34.45 23.37 17.43
CA ASN A 201 -35.25 24.05 18.44
C ASN A 201 -34.50 25.18 19.16
N LEU A 202 -33.22 25.38 18.82
CA LEU A 202 -32.41 26.44 19.45
C LEU A 202 -32.50 27.73 18.65
N THR A 203 -32.62 28.81 19.37
CA THR A 203 -32.43 30.17 18.85
C THR A 203 -31.08 30.71 19.29
N ASP A 204 -30.56 31.69 18.57
CA ASP A 204 -29.29 32.32 18.93
C ASP A 204 -29.40 32.91 20.34
N ASN A 205 -28.33 32.72 21.12
CA ASN A 205 -28.23 33.10 22.54
C ASN A 205 -29.21 32.37 23.48
N ALA A 206 -29.73 31.21 23.11
CA ALA A 206 -30.54 30.38 23.99
C ALA A 206 -29.69 29.74 25.10
N ALA A 207 -30.30 29.61 26.30
CA ALA A 207 -29.67 28.87 27.39
C ALA A 207 -29.53 27.37 27.02
N ALA A 208 -28.34 26.84 27.10
CA ALA A 208 -28.01 25.42 26.78
C ALA A 208 -27.53 24.69 28.03
N ARG A 209 -28.10 23.50 28.27
CA ARG A 209 -27.64 22.59 29.32
C ARG A 209 -26.94 21.42 28.70
N ILE A 210 -25.69 21.20 29.09
CA ILE A 210 -24.94 20.04 28.65
C ILE A 210 -25.50 18.77 29.34
N ILE A 211 -26.01 17.86 28.56
CA ILE A 211 -26.40 16.51 29.01
C ILE A 211 -25.26 15.57 28.61
N LYS A 212 -24.61 14.97 29.61
CA LYS A 212 -23.56 13.99 29.40
C LYS A 212 -24.14 12.61 29.12
#